data_642de34c93dd7b75255f8010657036bf
#
_entry.id   642de34c93dd7b75255f8010657036bf
#
_cell.length_a   1.000
_cell.length_b   1.000
_cell.length_c   1.000
_cell.angle_alpha   90.00
_cell.angle_beta   90.00
_cell.angle_gamma   90.00
#
_symmetry.space_group_name_H-M   'P 1'
#
loop_
_entity.id
_entity.type
_entity.pdbx_description
1 polymer ?
#
loop_
_entity_poly.entity_id
_entity_poly.type
_entity_poly.pdbx_seq_one_letter_code
_entity_poly.pdbx_strand_id
1 'polypeptide(L)'
;TRDGGETVVYVETYITQGACAYPITSSSKMGEGYAKLVADGFRNLWGEKLAFMELESEHSAASTCEGFALAGGRVCNFTSGQGLILMKEVLYTISGKRLPIVFHIGARALTSHSLNVHAGHDDVMGVADCGWGMIFAKNAQEAGDFALISRRAAEDSDTPFFNVQDGFLTTHTVESVFDPEPEMMKQYVGHSSEKL
;
A
#
# COMPACT_ATOMS: atom_id res chain seq x y z
N THR A 1 -3.88 20.45 2.04
CA THR A 1 -3.77 19.66 3.27
C THR A 1 -4.31 18.27 3.07
N ARG A 2 -3.61 17.25 3.57
CA ARG A 2 -4.00 15.83 3.53
C ARG A 2 -3.51 15.13 4.79
N ASP A 3 -4.10 14.01 5.12
CA ASP A 3 -3.48 13.06 6.05
C ASP A 3 -2.63 12.02 5.31
N GLY A 4 -1.95 11.16 6.07
CA GLY A 4 -1.05 10.17 5.48
C GLY A 4 -1.78 9.14 4.60
N GLY A 5 -3.02 8.78 4.94
CA GLY A 5 -3.83 7.89 4.10
C GLY A 5 -4.22 8.53 2.77
N GLU A 6 -4.61 9.81 2.80
CA GLU A 6 -4.97 10.57 1.59
C GLU A 6 -3.78 10.82 0.65
N THR A 7 -2.58 11.03 1.20
CA THR A 7 -1.37 11.18 0.37
C THR A 7 -1.00 9.89 -0.34
N VAL A 8 -1.10 8.76 0.34
CA VAL A 8 -0.89 7.44 -0.27
C VAL A 8 -1.90 7.17 -1.37
N VAL A 9 -3.20 7.41 -1.13
CA VAL A 9 -4.25 7.23 -2.14
C VAL A 9 -3.99 8.11 -3.36
N TYR A 10 -3.62 9.37 -3.14
CA TYR A 10 -3.28 10.28 -4.24
C TYR A 10 -2.19 9.68 -5.13
N VAL A 11 -1.09 9.23 -4.56
CA VAL A 11 0.03 8.66 -5.32
C VAL A 11 -0.39 7.35 -6.02
N GLU A 12 -0.94 6.40 -5.27
CA GLU A 12 -1.23 5.06 -5.80
C GLU A 12 -2.28 5.07 -6.92
N THR A 13 -3.28 5.95 -6.87
CA THR A 13 -4.26 6.06 -7.97
C THR A 13 -3.66 6.63 -9.26
N TYR A 14 -2.59 7.40 -9.16
CA TYR A 14 -1.88 7.86 -10.35
C TYR A 14 -0.95 6.81 -10.95
N ILE A 15 -0.34 5.95 -10.16
CA ILE A 15 0.76 5.08 -10.62
C ILE A 15 0.41 3.60 -10.76
N THR A 16 -0.68 3.12 -10.17
CA THR A 16 -1.09 1.71 -10.23
C THR A 16 -2.19 1.44 -11.24
N GLN A 17 -2.42 0.18 -11.51
CA GLN A 17 -3.53 -0.35 -12.30
C GLN A 17 -4.64 -0.92 -11.40
N GLY A 18 -4.34 -1.20 -10.15
CA GLY A 18 -5.33 -1.70 -9.21
C GLY A 18 -4.88 -1.75 -7.78
N ALA A 19 -5.86 -1.96 -6.90
CA ALA A 19 -5.63 -2.25 -5.49
C ALA A 19 -6.56 -3.36 -5.03
N CYS A 20 -6.07 -4.17 -4.09
CA CYS A 20 -6.85 -5.22 -3.44
C CYS A 20 -6.79 -4.97 -1.94
N ALA A 21 -7.92 -5.02 -1.25
CA ALA A 21 -7.94 -4.78 0.18
C ALA A 21 -9.08 -5.55 0.86
N TYR A 22 -8.96 -5.69 2.17
CA TYR A 22 -10.05 -6.00 3.07
C TYR A 22 -10.08 -4.92 4.16
N PRO A 23 -11.25 -4.30 4.45
CA PRO A 23 -11.32 -3.17 5.36
C PRO A 23 -10.86 -3.53 6.77
N ILE A 24 -9.83 -2.84 7.25
CA ILE A 24 -9.35 -2.95 8.63
C ILE A 24 -8.84 -1.59 9.13
N THR A 25 -9.21 -1.23 10.34
CA THR A 25 -8.74 -0.02 11.02
C THR A 25 -7.23 -0.15 11.29
N SER A 26 -6.39 0.74 10.94
CA SER A 26 -6.45 2.15 10.58
C SER A 26 -6.16 2.40 9.08
N SER A 27 -6.26 1.38 8.23
CA SER A 27 -6.00 1.47 6.79
C SER A 27 -7.28 1.60 5.94
N SER A 28 -8.47 1.44 6.52
CA SER A 28 -9.74 1.48 5.79
C SER A 28 -9.91 2.73 4.94
N LYS A 29 -9.51 3.90 5.44
CA LYS A 29 -9.56 5.17 4.71
C LYS A 29 -8.79 5.14 3.39
N MET A 30 -7.67 4.42 3.32
CA MET A 30 -6.90 4.27 2.09
C MET A 30 -7.68 3.43 1.06
N GLY A 31 -8.23 2.28 1.47
CA GLY A 31 -9.06 1.43 0.60
C GLY A 31 -10.31 2.15 0.11
N GLU A 32 -11.04 2.82 0.99
CA GLU A 32 -12.24 3.59 0.66
C GLU A 32 -11.94 4.74 -0.31
N GLY A 33 -10.84 5.48 -0.08
CA GLY A 33 -10.41 6.57 -0.95
C GLY A 33 -10.05 6.07 -2.36
N TYR A 34 -9.33 4.96 -2.45
CA TYR A 34 -8.99 4.34 -3.74
C TYR A 34 -10.26 3.84 -4.46
N ALA A 35 -11.13 3.10 -3.76
CA ALA A 35 -12.39 2.59 -4.30
C ALA A 35 -13.30 3.70 -4.83
N LYS A 36 -13.37 4.84 -4.11
CA LYS A 36 -14.13 6.02 -4.53
C LYS A 36 -13.62 6.56 -5.87
N LEU A 37 -12.31 6.72 -6.03
CA LEU A 37 -11.74 7.22 -7.29
C LEU A 37 -11.96 6.25 -8.45
N VAL A 38 -11.94 4.94 -8.20
CA VAL A 38 -12.33 3.92 -9.20
C VAL A 38 -13.79 4.11 -9.62
N ALA A 39 -14.70 4.28 -8.66
CA ALA A 39 -16.13 4.49 -8.92
C ALA A 39 -16.40 5.81 -9.68
N ASP A 40 -15.61 6.84 -9.40
CA ASP A 40 -15.67 8.15 -10.10
C ASP A 40 -15.06 8.09 -11.51
N GLY A 41 -14.51 6.94 -11.92
CA GLY A 41 -13.93 6.74 -13.24
C GLY A 41 -12.54 7.34 -13.45
N PHE A 42 -11.81 7.57 -12.36
CA PHE A 42 -10.45 8.08 -12.41
C PHE A 42 -9.55 7.14 -13.24
N ARG A 43 -8.58 7.72 -13.92
CA ARG A 43 -7.59 6.98 -14.71
C ARG A 43 -6.19 7.33 -14.23
N ASN A 44 -5.30 6.34 -14.28
CA ASN A 44 -3.90 6.56 -13.93
C ASN A 44 -3.16 7.43 -14.97
N LEU A 45 -1.88 7.69 -14.74
CA LEU A 45 -1.03 8.55 -15.57
C LEU A 45 -0.90 8.09 -17.03
N TRP A 46 -1.23 6.85 -17.33
CA TRP A 46 -1.20 6.27 -18.69
C TRP A 46 -2.59 6.16 -19.30
N GLY A 47 -3.60 6.70 -18.64
CA GLY A 47 -4.99 6.69 -19.13
C GLY A 47 -5.73 5.36 -18.92
N GLU A 48 -5.14 4.44 -18.16
CA GLU A 48 -5.73 3.14 -17.86
C GLU A 48 -6.81 3.24 -16.78
N LYS A 49 -7.82 2.40 -16.87
CA LYS A 49 -8.84 2.27 -15.83
C LYS A 49 -8.26 1.58 -14.61
N LEU A 50 -8.58 2.10 -13.43
CA LEU A 50 -8.23 1.46 -12.18
C LEU A 50 -9.19 0.32 -11.83
N ALA A 51 -8.68 -0.71 -11.19
CA ALA A 51 -9.47 -1.77 -10.57
C ALA A 51 -9.36 -1.68 -9.04
N PHE A 52 -10.46 -1.91 -8.33
CA PHE A 52 -10.45 -2.11 -6.89
C PHE A 52 -11.20 -3.40 -6.56
N MET A 53 -10.57 -4.26 -5.78
CA MET A 53 -11.15 -5.53 -5.35
C MET A 53 -11.16 -5.59 -3.83
N GLU A 54 -12.37 -5.61 -3.27
CA GLU A 54 -12.59 -5.92 -1.86
C GLU A 54 -12.87 -7.42 -1.75
N LEU A 55 -12.04 -8.08 -0.97
CA LEU A 55 -12.05 -9.53 -0.81
C LEU A 55 -12.72 -9.90 0.52
N GLU A 56 -12.88 -11.21 0.77
CA GLU A 56 -13.50 -11.71 2.01
C GLU A 56 -12.54 -11.81 3.20
N SER A 57 -11.24 -11.57 2.98
CA SER A 57 -10.23 -11.53 4.04
C SER A 57 -8.94 -10.86 3.56
N GLU A 58 -8.09 -10.47 4.51
CA GLU A 58 -6.78 -9.91 4.20
C GLU A 58 -5.87 -10.93 3.49
N HIS A 59 -5.97 -12.21 3.85
CA HIS A 59 -5.22 -13.28 3.19
C HIS A 59 -5.57 -13.38 1.70
N SER A 60 -6.86 -13.38 1.35
CA SER A 60 -7.29 -13.40 -0.05
C SER A 60 -6.98 -12.10 -0.78
N ALA A 61 -7.00 -10.95 -0.08
CA ALA A 61 -6.56 -9.69 -0.67
C ALA A 61 -5.07 -9.73 -1.08
N ALA A 62 -4.20 -10.25 -0.22
CA ALA A 62 -2.78 -10.45 -0.53
C ALA A 62 -2.59 -11.45 -1.69
N SER A 63 -3.32 -12.57 -1.68
CA SER A 63 -3.26 -13.57 -2.76
C SER A 63 -3.73 -13.00 -4.11
N THR A 64 -4.74 -12.13 -4.09
CA THR A 64 -5.21 -11.46 -5.29
C THR A 64 -4.17 -10.45 -5.82
N CYS A 65 -3.48 -9.71 -4.94
CA CYS A 65 -2.33 -8.88 -5.33
C CYS A 65 -1.22 -9.72 -5.97
N GLU A 66 -0.92 -10.90 -5.42
CA GLU A 66 0.05 -11.81 -5.99
C GLU A 66 -0.33 -12.21 -7.42
N GLY A 67 -1.57 -12.65 -7.63
CA GLY A 67 -2.08 -13.01 -8.96
C GLY A 67 -2.08 -11.84 -9.94
N PHE A 68 -2.41 -10.64 -9.46
CA PHE A 68 -2.41 -9.42 -10.27
C PHE A 68 -0.99 -9.06 -10.76
N ALA A 69 -0.01 -9.15 -9.87
CA ALA A 69 1.40 -8.91 -10.20
C ALA A 69 1.98 -9.99 -11.12
N LEU A 70 1.62 -11.27 -10.92
CA LEU A 70 2.01 -12.36 -11.82
C LEU A 70 1.47 -12.17 -13.24
N ALA A 71 0.35 -11.48 -13.38
CA ALA A 71 -0.20 -11.10 -14.70
C ALA A 71 0.48 -9.85 -15.29
N GLY A 72 1.51 -9.30 -14.66
CA GLY A 72 2.24 -8.12 -15.11
C GLY A 72 1.58 -6.79 -14.75
N GLY A 73 0.66 -6.78 -13.79
CA GLY A 73 -0.03 -5.57 -13.36
C GLY A 73 0.63 -4.92 -12.14
N ARG A 74 0.65 -3.59 -12.11
CA ARG A 74 1.11 -2.81 -10.97
C ARG A 74 -0.04 -2.64 -9.96
N VAL A 75 0.10 -3.24 -8.79
CA VAL A 75 -0.95 -3.35 -7.77
C VAL A 75 -0.44 -2.93 -6.40
N CYS A 76 -1.34 -2.47 -5.52
CA CYS A 76 -1.05 -2.23 -4.11
C CYS A 76 -2.12 -2.86 -3.19
N ASN A 77 -1.84 -2.87 -1.89
CA ASN A 77 -2.76 -3.28 -0.85
C ASN A 77 -2.71 -2.29 0.32
N PHE A 78 -3.81 -2.21 1.07
CA PHE A 78 -3.94 -1.38 2.27
C PHE A 78 -4.37 -2.27 3.44
N THR A 79 -3.55 -2.35 4.50
CA THR A 79 -3.82 -3.21 5.65
C THR A 79 -3.25 -2.66 6.96
N SER A 80 -3.54 -3.34 8.06
CA SER A 80 -3.15 -2.98 9.43
C SER A 80 -3.17 -4.22 10.33
N GLY A 81 -2.43 -4.19 11.43
CA GLY A 81 -2.63 -5.06 12.59
C GLY A 81 -2.75 -6.54 12.28
N GLN A 82 -3.83 -7.13 12.77
CA GLN A 82 -4.10 -8.55 12.60
C GLN A 82 -4.25 -8.96 11.13
N GLY A 83 -4.71 -8.05 10.27
CA GLY A 83 -4.81 -8.30 8.83
C GLY A 83 -3.44 -8.56 8.19
N LEU A 84 -2.42 -7.77 8.57
CA LEU A 84 -1.05 -8.00 8.11
C LEU A 84 -0.51 -9.36 8.59
N ILE A 85 -0.79 -9.73 9.84
CA ILE A 85 -0.38 -11.04 10.37
C ILE A 85 -1.13 -12.19 9.69
N LEU A 86 -2.42 -12.02 9.40
CA LEU A 86 -3.23 -13.04 8.74
C LEU A 86 -2.71 -13.39 7.33
N MET A 87 -2.15 -12.42 6.62
CA MET A 87 -1.62 -12.64 5.27
C MET A 87 -0.16 -13.14 5.25
N LYS A 88 0.47 -13.40 6.39
CA LYS A 88 1.92 -13.71 6.50
C LYS A 88 2.37 -14.83 5.58
N GLU A 89 1.59 -15.90 5.40
CA GLU A 89 1.92 -16.99 4.47
C GLU A 89 2.11 -16.47 3.04
N VAL A 90 1.20 -15.62 2.59
CA VAL A 90 1.25 -15.06 1.23
C VAL A 90 2.41 -14.08 1.06
N LEU A 91 2.80 -13.37 2.12
CA LEU A 91 3.96 -12.48 2.07
C LEU A 91 5.25 -13.23 1.72
N TYR A 92 5.45 -14.45 2.25
CA TYR A 92 6.58 -15.30 1.86
C TYR A 92 6.53 -15.72 0.39
N THR A 93 5.33 -16.04 -0.14
CA THR A 93 5.21 -16.45 -1.54
C THR A 93 5.46 -15.28 -2.49
N ILE A 94 4.99 -14.09 -2.16
CA ILE A 94 5.24 -12.86 -2.92
C ILE A 94 6.74 -12.54 -2.99
N SER A 95 7.43 -12.54 -1.84
CA SER A 95 8.87 -12.28 -1.79
C SER A 95 9.68 -13.39 -2.47
N GLY A 96 9.30 -14.66 -2.27
CA GLY A 96 9.94 -15.81 -2.91
C GLY A 96 9.82 -15.80 -4.44
N LYS A 97 8.74 -15.24 -4.98
CA LYS A 97 8.54 -15.04 -6.42
C LYS A 97 9.11 -13.70 -6.93
N ARG A 98 9.69 -12.89 -6.04
CA ARG A 98 10.31 -11.61 -6.36
C ARG A 98 9.36 -10.62 -7.04
N LEU A 99 8.11 -10.58 -6.58
CA LEU A 99 7.09 -9.70 -7.15
C LEU A 99 7.20 -8.28 -6.55
N PRO A 100 7.34 -7.24 -7.37
CA PRO A 100 7.56 -5.87 -6.91
C PRO A 100 6.25 -5.19 -6.50
N ILE A 101 5.61 -5.69 -5.46
CA ILE A 101 4.35 -5.18 -4.92
C ILE A 101 4.64 -4.23 -3.76
N VAL A 102 3.84 -3.18 -3.61
CA VAL A 102 3.88 -2.30 -2.44
C VAL A 102 2.61 -2.44 -1.63
N PHE A 103 2.75 -2.74 -0.34
CA PHE A 103 1.66 -2.69 0.63
C PHE A 103 1.81 -1.47 1.54
N HIS A 104 0.72 -0.76 1.76
CA HIS A 104 0.65 0.39 2.63
C HIS A 104 0.06 -0.02 3.97
N ILE A 105 0.82 0.17 5.03
CA ILE A 105 0.50 -0.31 6.36
C ILE A 105 0.17 0.86 7.27
N GLY A 106 -1.05 0.88 7.82
CA GLY A 106 -1.39 1.69 8.99
C GLY A 106 -1.00 0.91 10.24
N ALA A 107 0.28 1.02 10.65
CA ALA A 107 0.86 0.20 11.70
C ALA A 107 0.17 0.39 13.05
N ARG A 108 -0.14 -0.69 13.74
CA ARG A 108 -0.75 -0.67 15.06
C ARG A 108 -0.32 -1.84 15.93
N ALA A 109 -0.56 -1.68 17.24
CA ALA A 109 -0.37 -2.75 18.19
C ALA A 109 -1.28 -3.94 17.90
N LEU A 110 -0.79 -5.15 18.10
CA LEU A 110 -1.57 -6.37 17.93
C LEU A 110 -2.50 -6.60 19.14
N THR A 111 -3.60 -7.31 18.88
CA THR A 111 -4.51 -7.76 19.92
C THR A 111 -3.79 -8.75 20.86
N SER A 112 -3.90 -8.51 22.17
CA SER A 112 -3.42 -9.40 23.22
C SER A 112 -4.59 -9.83 24.10
N HIS A 113 -4.80 -9.15 25.25
CA HIS A 113 -5.96 -9.43 26.10
C HIS A 113 -7.24 -8.81 25.57
N SER A 114 -7.12 -7.70 24.84
CA SER A 114 -8.24 -6.99 24.21
C SER A 114 -7.80 -6.40 22.88
N LEU A 115 -8.78 -6.03 22.07
CA LEU A 115 -8.52 -5.29 20.82
C LEU A 115 -7.76 -4.00 21.12
N ASN A 116 -6.69 -3.78 20.38
CA ASN A 116 -5.93 -2.54 20.41
C ASN A 116 -5.85 -1.97 18.96
N VAL A 117 -6.22 -0.71 18.82
CA VAL A 117 -6.20 -0.02 17.51
C VAL A 117 -5.22 1.17 17.48
N HIS A 118 -4.50 1.39 18.58
CA HIS A 118 -3.51 2.45 18.66
C HIS A 118 -2.24 2.15 17.87
N ALA A 119 -1.51 3.18 17.54
CA ALA A 119 -0.21 3.07 16.85
C ALA A 119 0.75 2.15 17.63
N GLY A 120 1.47 1.36 16.89
CA GLY A 120 2.47 0.41 17.36
C GLY A 120 3.09 -0.26 16.14
N HIS A 121 4.18 -0.99 16.34
CA HIS A 121 4.85 -1.66 15.23
C HIS A 121 4.88 -3.19 15.38
N ASP A 122 4.08 -3.72 16.28
CA ASP A 122 4.01 -5.16 16.56
C ASP A 122 3.63 -5.97 15.32
N ASP A 123 2.70 -5.44 14.54
CA ASP A 123 2.23 -6.04 13.30
C ASP A 123 3.35 -6.10 12.24
N VAL A 124 4.01 -4.99 11.99
CA VAL A 124 5.12 -4.92 11.02
C VAL A 124 6.31 -5.76 11.47
N MET A 125 6.67 -5.70 12.76
CA MET A 125 7.73 -6.53 13.32
C MET A 125 7.39 -8.02 13.28
N GLY A 126 6.10 -8.38 13.41
CA GLY A 126 5.61 -9.75 13.29
C GLY A 126 5.78 -10.37 11.90
N VAL A 127 6.05 -9.56 10.88
CA VAL A 127 6.30 -10.01 9.49
C VAL A 127 7.68 -9.60 8.97
N ALA A 128 8.58 -9.13 9.85
CA ALA A 128 9.90 -8.65 9.47
C ALA A 128 10.79 -9.72 8.79
N ASP A 129 10.49 -10.99 9.00
CA ASP A 129 11.19 -12.14 8.45
C ASP A 129 10.69 -12.59 7.04
N CYS A 130 9.67 -11.91 6.48
CA CYS A 130 9.06 -12.33 5.23
C CYS A 130 9.84 -11.93 3.96
N GLY A 131 10.98 -11.24 4.07
CA GLY A 131 11.81 -10.87 2.92
C GLY A 131 11.32 -9.64 2.16
N TRP A 132 10.56 -8.78 2.83
CA TRP A 132 10.08 -7.50 2.31
C TRP A 132 10.98 -6.34 2.75
N GLY A 133 11.19 -5.36 1.86
CA GLY A 133 11.73 -4.07 2.26
C GLY A 133 10.73 -3.29 3.10
N MET A 134 11.21 -2.47 4.04
CA MET A 134 10.35 -1.70 4.95
C MET A 134 10.83 -0.27 5.02
N ILE A 135 9.93 0.69 4.78
CA ILE A 135 10.19 2.13 4.91
C ILE A 135 9.12 2.72 5.84
N PHE A 136 9.57 3.48 6.84
CA PHE A 136 8.69 4.03 7.88
C PHE A 136 8.57 5.53 7.72
N ALA A 137 7.37 6.01 7.45
CA ALA A 137 7.03 7.41 7.32
C ALA A 137 6.70 8.02 8.69
N LYS A 138 7.27 9.16 9.01
CA LYS A 138 7.03 9.88 10.28
C LYS A 138 5.89 10.90 10.20
N ASN A 139 5.43 11.26 8.99
CA ASN A 139 4.39 12.24 8.77
C ASN A 139 3.66 12.00 7.44
N ALA A 140 2.61 12.79 7.16
CA ALA A 140 1.80 12.65 5.97
C ALA A 140 2.57 12.89 4.66
N GLN A 141 3.54 13.81 4.66
CA GLN A 141 4.39 14.05 3.49
C GLN A 141 5.20 12.80 3.13
N GLU A 142 5.92 12.24 4.13
CA GLU A 142 6.73 11.04 3.90
C GLU A 142 5.90 9.82 3.51
N ALA A 143 4.65 9.70 4.01
CA ALA A 143 3.77 8.60 3.62
C ALA A 143 3.49 8.59 2.11
N GLY A 144 3.28 9.76 1.51
CA GLY A 144 3.13 9.92 0.06
C GLY A 144 4.44 9.77 -0.71
N ASP A 145 5.51 10.42 -0.25
CA ASP A 145 6.83 10.33 -0.88
C ASP A 145 7.34 8.89 -0.92
N PHE A 146 7.15 8.16 0.19
CA PHE A 146 7.57 6.75 0.30
C PHE A 146 6.68 5.79 -0.49
N ALA A 147 5.45 6.17 -0.86
CA ALA A 147 4.69 5.40 -1.84
C ALA A 147 5.41 5.35 -3.18
N LEU A 148 5.92 6.50 -3.67
CA LEU A 148 6.73 6.56 -4.89
C LEU A 148 8.07 5.85 -4.75
N ILE A 149 8.78 6.10 -3.65
CA ILE A 149 10.12 5.55 -3.41
C ILE A 149 10.05 4.04 -3.27
N SER A 150 9.09 3.51 -2.49
CA SER A 150 8.88 2.07 -2.32
C SER A 150 8.55 1.40 -3.65
N ARG A 151 7.71 2.02 -4.48
CA ARG A 151 7.36 1.51 -5.82
C ARG A 151 8.59 1.40 -6.69
N ARG A 152 9.38 2.47 -6.79
CA ARG A 152 10.59 2.48 -7.58
C ARG A 152 11.62 1.46 -7.07
N ALA A 153 11.84 1.41 -5.75
CA ALA A 153 12.75 0.47 -5.13
C ALA A 153 12.31 -0.98 -5.36
N ALA A 154 11.01 -1.26 -5.24
CA ALA A 154 10.46 -2.59 -5.47
C ALA A 154 10.72 -3.07 -6.90
N GLU A 155 10.42 -2.22 -7.89
CA GLU A 155 10.57 -2.57 -9.31
C GLU A 155 12.04 -2.65 -9.77
N ASP A 156 12.92 -1.82 -9.21
CA ASP A 156 14.35 -1.86 -9.57
C ASP A 156 15.09 -3.02 -8.88
N SER A 157 14.55 -3.60 -7.80
CA SER A 157 15.18 -4.69 -7.04
C SER A 157 14.45 -6.04 -7.12
N ASP A 158 13.29 -6.10 -7.80
CA ASP A 158 12.39 -7.26 -7.78
C ASP A 158 12.11 -7.73 -6.34
N THR A 159 11.79 -6.79 -5.47
CA THR A 159 11.56 -7.05 -4.04
C THR A 159 10.30 -6.32 -3.60
N PRO A 160 9.35 -6.99 -2.92
CA PRO A 160 8.17 -6.30 -2.40
C PRO A 160 8.52 -5.38 -1.22
N PHE A 161 7.75 -4.31 -1.04
CA PHE A 161 7.99 -3.31 0.01
C PHE A 161 6.74 -3.02 0.84
N PHE A 162 6.95 -2.75 2.12
CA PHE A 162 6.00 -2.08 2.98
C PHE A 162 6.32 -0.59 3.07
N ASN A 163 5.34 0.25 2.77
CA ASN A 163 5.32 1.65 3.12
C ASN A 163 4.49 1.79 4.39
N VAL A 164 5.15 2.02 5.51
CA VAL A 164 4.59 1.98 6.86
C VAL A 164 4.37 3.38 7.40
N GLN A 165 3.20 3.64 7.94
CA GLN A 165 2.86 4.86 8.67
C GLN A 165 2.13 4.51 9.96
N ASP A 166 2.27 5.31 10.99
CA ASP A 166 1.60 5.07 12.28
C ASP A 166 0.08 5.17 12.14
N GLY A 167 -0.60 4.13 12.56
CA GLY A 167 -2.06 4.08 12.60
C GLY A 167 -2.63 5.20 13.47
N PHE A 168 -3.63 5.93 12.96
CA PHE A 168 -4.22 7.15 13.50
C PHE A 168 -3.27 8.34 13.60
N LEU A 169 -2.05 8.19 14.11
CA LEU A 169 -1.12 9.33 14.28
C LEU A 169 -0.69 9.93 12.95
N THR A 170 -0.45 9.10 11.93
CA THR A 170 -0.08 9.58 10.60
C THR A 170 -1.22 9.36 9.60
N THR A 171 -1.89 8.20 9.67
CA THR A 171 -2.95 7.86 8.72
C THR A 171 -4.15 8.82 8.76
N HIS A 172 -4.40 9.52 9.88
CA HIS A 172 -5.57 10.37 10.08
C HIS A 172 -5.25 11.80 10.56
N THR A 173 -3.99 12.13 10.79
CA THR A 173 -3.62 13.51 11.15
C THR A 173 -3.39 14.33 9.90
N VAL A 174 -4.19 15.39 9.75
CA VAL A 174 -4.12 16.29 8.60
C VAL A 174 -2.94 17.26 8.76
N GLU A 175 -2.10 17.31 7.75
CA GLU A 175 -0.91 18.15 7.68
C GLU A 175 -0.88 18.97 6.37
N SER A 176 -0.01 19.95 6.31
CA SER A 176 0.31 20.61 5.04
C SER A 176 1.31 19.75 4.28
N VAL A 177 0.93 19.34 3.08
CA VAL A 177 1.74 18.48 2.22
C VAL A 177 1.91 19.10 0.83
N PHE A 178 2.98 18.77 0.17
CA PHE A 178 3.22 19.06 -1.25
C PHE A 178 2.91 17.80 -2.05
N ASP A 179 1.83 17.85 -2.82
CA ASP A 179 1.49 16.74 -3.71
C ASP A 179 2.54 16.64 -4.83
N PRO A 180 3.10 15.48 -5.12
CA PRO A 180 4.02 15.31 -6.23
C PRO A 180 3.31 15.57 -7.55
N GLU A 181 3.99 16.28 -8.46
CA GLU A 181 3.44 16.60 -9.77
C GLU A 181 3.24 15.32 -10.60
N PRO A 182 2.08 15.16 -11.27
CA PRO A 182 1.78 13.97 -12.08
C PRO A 182 2.86 13.60 -13.08
N GLU A 183 3.41 14.59 -13.81
CA GLU A 183 4.47 14.36 -14.78
C GLU A 183 5.78 13.89 -14.13
N MET A 184 6.12 14.42 -12.95
CA MET A 184 7.26 13.95 -12.17
C MET A 184 7.06 12.50 -11.74
N MET A 185 5.88 12.13 -11.23
CA MET A 185 5.57 10.75 -10.87
C MET A 185 5.72 9.81 -12.06
N LYS A 186 5.18 10.21 -13.22
CA LYS A 186 5.24 9.43 -14.46
C LYS A 186 6.68 9.16 -14.90
N GLN A 187 7.54 10.18 -14.87
CA GLN A 187 8.95 10.03 -15.20
C GLN A 187 9.72 9.21 -14.17
N TYR A 188 9.38 9.37 -12.90
CA TYR A 188 10.08 8.70 -11.81
C TYR A 188 9.84 7.18 -11.80
N VAL A 189 8.59 6.74 -11.94
CA VAL A 189 8.27 5.30 -11.89
C VAL A 189 8.27 4.61 -13.26
N GLY A 190 8.03 5.32 -14.36
CA GLY A 190 7.90 4.73 -15.70
C GLY A 190 6.61 3.89 -15.86
N HIS A 191 6.35 3.40 -17.06
CA HIS A 191 5.20 2.53 -17.32
C HIS A 191 5.44 1.11 -16.78
N SER A 192 4.40 0.44 -16.27
CA SER A 192 4.51 -0.91 -15.72
C SER A 192 5.08 -1.92 -16.72
N SER A 193 4.67 -1.86 -18.00
CA SER A 193 5.18 -2.76 -19.05
C SER A 193 6.68 -2.63 -19.37
N GLU A 194 7.34 -1.59 -18.85
CA GLU A 194 8.78 -1.40 -18.99
C GLU A 194 9.56 -2.01 -17.81
N LYS A 195 8.85 -2.42 -16.76
CA LYS A 195 9.40 -2.83 -15.47
C LYS A 195 8.97 -4.23 -15.03
N LEU A 196 7.83 -4.72 -15.49
CA LEU A 196 7.20 -5.97 -15.06
C LEU A 196 7.17 -7.02 -16.19
#